data_dae564f978bfe2dcf779f20cee27d6b9
#
_entry.id   dae564f978bfe2dcf779f20cee27d6b9
#
_cell.length_a   1.000
_cell.length_b   1.000
_cell.length_c   1.000
_cell.angle_alpha   90.00
_cell.angle_beta   90.00
_cell.angle_gamma   90.00
#
_symmetry.space_group_name_H-M   'P 1'
#
loop_
_entity.id
_entity.type
_entity.pdbx_description
1 polymer ?
#
loop_
_entity_poly.entity_id
_entity_poly.type
_entity_poly.pdbx_seq_one_letter_code
_entity_poly.pdbx_strand_id
1 'polypeptide(L)'
;ILNYSTPFYKDFPVEYDAEQAKALAKEVLGDQRVSVKYLVQQDNTEQKAEAELIAAILPEIGVDVTIESYDWAAMKDMMKSGDYDIARGQQGLSNMEAITIFKRFMYSTGDQNVNYSLGVKSAEIDGLIDQADAEIDLVKRQEAYDKLQEISVETQPVLPLYNEKTLMVYNKKLAGYEAQIYGLDLTKVGWAQ
;
A
#
# COMPACT_ATOMS: atom_id res chain seq x y z
N ILE A 1 6.82 1.33 0.54
CA ILE A 1 5.93 0.80 -0.51
C ILE A 1 6.34 -0.60 -0.98
N LEU A 2 7.63 -0.94 -0.96
CA LEU A 2 8.11 -2.32 -1.13
C LEU A 2 8.01 -3.09 0.19
N ASN A 3 8.06 -4.42 0.12
CA ASN A 3 8.17 -5.29 1.29
C ASN A 3 9.47 -6.10 1.28
N TYR A 4 9.80 -6.70 2.39
CA TYR A 4 11.06 -7.45 2.60
C TYR A 4 11.30 -8.61 1.63
N SER A 5 10.29 -9.10 0.93
CA SER A 5 10.43 -10.16 -0.08
C SER A 5 10.63 -9.62 -1.50
N THR A 6 10.59 -8.30 -1.67
CA THR A 6 10.73 -7.65 -2.97
C THR A 6 12.21 -7.36 -3.26
N PRO A 7 12.73 -7.61 -4.47
CA PRO A 7 14.06 -7.18 -4.85
C PRO A 7 14.25 -5.68 -4.62
N PHE A 8 15.45 -5.27 -4.25
CA PHE A 8 15.83 -3.88 -3.95
C PHE A 8 15.14 -3.27 -2.73
N TYR A 9 14.45 -4.07 -1.92
CA TYR A 9 13.88 -3.58 -0.66
C TYR A 9 14.98 -3.02 0.25
N LYS A 10 14.70 -1.87 0.85
CA LYS A 10 15.47 -1.26 1.92
C LYS A 10 14.55 -1.05 3.12
N ASP A 11 15.02 -1.43 4.29
CA ASP A 11 14.29 -1.21 5.52
C ASP A 11 14.35 0.27 5.92
N PHE A 12 13.18 0.84 6.14
CA PHE A 12 13.02 2.18 6.71
C PHE A 12 12.31 2.01 8.03
N PRO A 13 13.01 2.18 9.17
CA PRO A 13 12.36 2.07 10.46
C PRO A 13 11.24 3.10 10.57
N VAL A 14 10.03 2.62 10.84
CA VAL A 14 8.90 3.48 11.17
C VAL A 14 8.88 3.61 12.69
N GLU A 15 9.22 4.78 13.17
CA GLU A 15 9.12 5.09 14.59
C GLU A 15 7.68 5.53 14.90
N TYR A 16 7.06 4.85 15.87
CA TYR A 16 5.79 5.29 16.42
C TYR A 16 6.06 6.35 17.49
N ASP A 17 5.70 7.59 17.20
CA ASP A 17 5.83 8.70 18.15
C ASP A 17 4.53 9.52 18.21
N ALA A 18 3.66 9.13 19.16
CA ALA A 18 2.38 9.78 19.36
C ALA A 18 2.53 11.24 19.84
N GLU A 19 3.56 11.55 20.61
CA GLU A 19 3.78 12.90 21.12
C GLU A 19 4.28 13.84 20.02
N GLN A 20 5.17 13.35 19.15
CA GLN A 20 5.58 14.09 17.96
C GLN A 20 4.39 14.31 17.01
N ALA A 21 3.55 13.30 16.79
CA ALA A 21 2.35 13.43 15.97
C ALA A 21 1.39 14.50 16.52
N LYS A 22 1.16 14.53 17.85
CA LYS A 22 0.36 15.56 18.51
C LYS A 22 0.97 16.95 18.37
N ALA A 23 2.29 17.06 18.54
CA ALA A 23 2.99 18.34 18.39
C ALA A 23 2.87 18.89 16.97
N LEU A 24 3.09 18.07 15.94
CA LEU A 24 2.94 18.45 14.54
C LEU A 24 1.50 18.82 14.19
N ALA A 25 0.53 18.03 14.66
CA ALA A 25 -0.88 18.35 14.45
C ALA A 25 -1.25 19.69 15.10
N LYS A 26 -0.77 19.97 16.30
CA LYS A 26 -0.98 21.25 16.98
C LYS A 26 -0.33 22.42 16.24
N GLU A 27 0.85 22.22 15.69
CA GLU A 27 1.54 23.24 14.88
C GLU A 27 0.75 23.56 13.61
N VAL A 28 0.25 22.55 12.91
CA VAL A 28 -0.43 22.70 11.60
C VAL A 28 -1.89 23.13 11.77
N LEU A 29 -2.63 22.50 12.67
CA LEU A 29 -4.07 22.72 12.84
C LEU A 29 -4.40 23.77 13.92
N GLY A 30 -3.49 24.04 14.86
CA GLY A 30 -3.80 24.84 16.03
C GLY A 30 -4.85 24.17 16.90
N ASP A 31 -6.00 24.83 17.07
CA ASP A 31 -7.17 24.30 17.79
C ASP A 31 -8.28 23.83 16.83
N GLN A 32 -8.01 23.84 15.53
CA GLN A 32 -8.97 23.37 14.52
C GLN A 32 -8.96 21.84 14.45
N ARG A 33 -10.09 21.30 14.03
CA ARG A 33 -10.23 19.88 13.69
C ARG A 33 -10.52 19.74 12.21
N VAL A 34 -10.03 18.68 11.61
CA VAL A 34 -10.32 18.32 10.21
C VAL A 34 -11.11 17.04 10.20
N SER A 35 -12.04 16.94 9.23
CA SER A 35 -12.79 15.72 9.00
C SER A 35 -12.28 15.06 7.73
N VAL A 36 -12.03 13.76 7.79
CA VAL A 36 -11.57 12.95 6.66
C VAL A 36 -12.55 11.82 6.38
N LYS A 37 -12.76 11.56 5.08
CA LYS A 37 -13.58 10.47 4.57
C LYS A 37 -12.70 9.24 4.33
N TYR A 38 -13.01 8.13 4.99
CA TYR A 38 -12.30 6.87 4.86
C TYR A 38 -13.15 5.81 4.17
N LEU A 39 -12.76 5.39 2.97
CA LEU A 39 -13.48 4.39 2.18
C LEU A 39 -12.99 2.98 2.49
N VAL A 40 -13.94 2.07 2.72
CA VAL A 40 -13.70 0.63 2.92
C VAL A 40 -14.69 -0.20 2.10
N GLN A 41 -14.32 -1.42 1.74
CA GLN A 41 -15.24 -2.34 1.08
C GLN A 41 -16.34 -2.84 2.02
N GLN A 42 -17.59 -2.77 1.57
CA GLN A 42 -18.76 -3.11 2.39
C GLN A 42 -18.79 -4.58 2.86
N ASP A 43 -18.23 -5.50 2.07
CA ASP A 43 -18.22 -6.93 2.37
C ASP A 43 -16.93 -7.40 3.05
N ASN A 44 -16.02 -6.46 3.39
CA ASN A 44 -14.76 -6.76 4.04
C ASN A 44 -14.77 -6.35 5.51
N THR A 45 -15.02 -7.32 6.40
CA THR A 45 -15.10 -7.08 7.84
C THR A 45 -13.76 -6.68 8.45
N GLU A 46 -12.64 -7.15 7.87
CA GLU A 46 -11.29 -6.83 8.34
C GLU A 46 -10.97 -5.36 8.04
N GLN A 47 -11.23 -4.88 6.82
CA GLN A 47 -11.06 -3.47 6.48
C GLN A 47 -11.92 -2.54 7.35
N LYS A 48 -13.13 -2.95 7.71
CA LYS A 48 -13.99 -2.18 8.61
C LYS A 48 -13.39 -2.08 10.01
N ALA A 49 -12.92 -3.21 10.56
CA ALA A 49 -12.29 -3.21 11.89
C ALA A 49 -11.01 -2.37 11.92
N GLU A 50 -10.20 -2.41 10.86
CA GLU A 50 -9.03 -1.54 10.72
C GLU A 50 -9.42 -0.06 10.68
N ALA A 51 -10.44 0.29 9.92
CA ALA A 51 -10.92 1.67 9.81
C ALA A 51 -11.49 2.19 11.14
N GLU A 52 -12.22 1.35 11.88
CA GLU A 52 -12.72 1.67 13.23
C GLU A 52 -11.56 1.94 14.20
N LEU A 53 -10.48 1.13 14.14
CA LEU A 53 -9.28 1.36 14.95
C LEU A 53 -8.61 2.69 14.61
N ILE A 54 -8.43 2.99 13.33
CA ILE A 54 -7.85 4.25 12.87
C ILE A 54 -8.74 5.44 13.27
N ALA A 55 -10.05 5.31 13.12
CA ALA A 55 -11.02 6.32 13.51
C ALA A 55 -11.06 6.55 15.03
N ALA A 56 -10.63 5.59 15.85
CA ALA A 56 -10.51 5.76 17.29
C ALA A 56 -9.21 6.49 17.70
N ILE A 57 -8.15 6.38 16.89
CA ILE A 57 -6.83 6.95 17.22
C ILE A 57 -6.67 8.38 16.69
N LEU A 58 -7.06 8.65 15.46
CA LEU A 58 -6.83 9.94 14.78
C LEU A 58 -7.48 11.16 15.48
N PRO A 59 -8.60 11.05 16.19
CA PRO A 59 -9.15 12.17 16.97
C PRO A 59 -8.21 12.74 18.06
N GLU A 60 -7.24 11.96 18.53
CA GLU A 60 -6.23 12.42 19.48
C GLU A 60 -5.30 13.50 18.90
N ILE A 61 -5.18 13.54 17.58
CA ILE A 61 -4.41 14.55 16.84
C ILE A 61 -5.29 15.53 16.06
N GLY A 62 -6.56 15.64 16.39
CA GLY A 62 -7.47 16.61 15.78
C GLY A 62 -8.06 16.19 14.43
N VAL A 63 -7.98 14.92 14.06
CA VAL A 63 -8.51 14.39 12.81
C VAL A 63 -9.72 13.50 13.09
N ASP A 64 -10.90 13.94 12.67
CA ASP A 64 -12.15 13.18 12.78
C ASP A 64 -12.36 12.34 11.52
N VAL A 65 -12.63 11.04 11.69
CA VAL A 65 -12.76 10.10 10.58
C VAL A 65 -14.21 9.69 10.39
N THR A 66 -14.72 9.86 9.16
CA THR A 66 -16.00 9.31 8.73
C THR A 66 -15.75 8.09 7.86
N ILE A 67 -16.17 6.92 8.34
CA ILE A 67 -16.03 5.66 7.60
C ILE A 67 -17.21 5.49 6.65
N GLU A 68 -16.93 5.32 5.37
CA GLU A 68 -17.93 5.04 4.35
C GLU A 68 -17.66 3.69 3.69
N SER A 69 -18.70 2.86 3.60
CA SER A 69 -18.61 1.49 3.08
C SER A 69 -19.33 1.35 1.75
N TYR A 70 -18.63 0.92 0.73
CA TYR A 70 -19.15 0.76 -0.63
C TYR A 70 -18.75 -0.59 -1.23
N ASP A 71 -19.44 -1.02 -2.27
CA ASP A 71 -18.90 -2.06 -3.14
C ASP A 71 -17.64 -1.58 -3.88
N TRP A 72 -16.86 -2.52 -4.40
CA TRP A 72 -15.58 -2.18 -5.04
C TRP A 72 -15.72 -1.29 -6.28
N ALA A 73 -16.84 -1.40 -7.03
CA ALA A 73 -17.05 -0.59 -8.22
C ALA A 73 -17.30 0.87 -7.85
N ALA A 74 -18.20 1.11 -6.88
CA ALA A 74 -18.46 2.44 -6.35
C ALA A 74 -17.22 3.07 -5.70
N MET A 75 -16.45 2.30 -4.91
CA MET A 75 -15.19 2.78 -4.36
C MET A 75 -14.20 3.26 -5.44
N LYS A 76 -14.05 2.49 -6.53
CA LYS A 76 -13.18 2.90 -7.64
C LYS A 76 -13.62 4.21 -8.29
N ASP A 77 -14.91 4.40 -8.47
CA ASP A 77 -15.43 5.62 -9.06
C ASP A 77 -15.18 6.83 -8.15
N MET A 78 -15.36 6.68 -6.84
CA MET A 78 -15.03 7.70 -5.84
C MET A 78 -13.54 8.02 -5.80
N MET A 79 -12.68 7.00 -5.77
CA MET A 79 -11.23 7.19 -5.82
C MET A 79 -10.80 7.90 -7.10
N LYS A 80 -11.39 7.55 -8.24
CA LYS A 80 -11.09 8.18 -9.53
C LYS A 80 -11.56 9.64 -9.61
N SER A 81 -12.66 9.98 -8.98
CA SER A 81 -13.15 11.36 -8.89
C SER A 81 -12.41 12.19 -7.83
N GLY A 82 -11.64 11.55 -6.95
CA GLY A 82 -10.99 12.22 -5.81
C GLY A 82 -11.96 12.52 -4.65
N ASP A 83 -13.13 11.90 -4.62
CA ASP A 83 -14.12 12.09 -3.55
C ASP A 83 -13.83 11.20 -2.34
N TYR A 84 -12.63 11.32 -1.79
CA TYR A 84 -12.17 10.64 -0.60
C TYR A 84 -10.88 11.26 -0.06
N ASP A 85 -10.54 10.98 1.19
CA ASP A 85 -9.26 11.36 1.79
C ASP A 85 -8.38 10.14 2.05
N ILE A 86 -8.97 9.05 2.52
CA ILE A 86 -8.31 7.77 2.77
C ILE A 86 -9.13 6.66 2.11
N ALA A 87 -8.46 5.71 1.46
CA ALA A 87 -9.11 4.51 0.94
C ALA A 87 -8.29 3.28 1.28
N ARG A 88 -8.94 2.24 1.82
CA ARG A 88 -8.28 0.97 2.08
C ARG A 88 -8.15 0.16 0.80
N GLY A 89 -6.93 -0.16 0.44
CA GLY A 89 -6.60 -0.97 -0.71
C GLY A 89 -5.73 -2.17 -0.35
N GLN A 90 -5.56 -3.06 -1.31
CA GLN A 90 -4.65 -4.19 -1.25
C GLN A 90 -3.90 -4.28 -2.57
N GLN A 91 -2.59 -4.49 -2.52
CA GLN A 91 -1.77 -4.60 -3.72
C GLN A 91 -0.85 -5.81 -3.64
N GLY A 92 -0.94 -6.68 -4.63
CA GLY A 92 0.01 -7.77 -4.86
C GLY A 92 1.01 -7.42 -5.95
N LEU A 93 2.21 -7.97 -5.84
CA LEU A 93 3.23 -7.97 -6.90
C LEU A 93 3.27 -9.34 -7.58
N SER A 94 2.54 -9.49 -8.67
CA SER A 94 2.40 -10.78 -9.37
C SER A 94 3.68 -11.29 -10.04
N ASN A 95 4.61 -10.40 -10.36
CA ASN A 95 5.86 -10.73 -11.05
C ASN A 95 7.13 -10.47 -10.21
N MET A 96 7.00 -10.12 -8.93
CA MET A 96 8.10 -9.73 -8.05
C MET A 96 8.97 -8.56 -8.58
N GLU A 97 8.46 -7.81 -9.56
CA GLU A 97 9.17 -6.67 -10.15
C GLU A 97 8.91 -5.40 -9.34
N ALA A 98 9.91 -4.97 -8.58
CA ALA A 98 9.82 -3.79 -7.73
C ALA A 98 9.38 -2.53 -8.51
N ILE A 99 9.86 -2.36 -9.75
CA ILE A 99 9.54 -1.20 -10.58
C ILE A 99 8.04 -1.08 -10.87
N THR A 100 7.30 -2.19 -10.90
CA THR A 100 5.87 -2.18 -11.19
C THR A 100 5.08 -1.35 -10.17
N ILE A 101 5.45 -1.42 -8.89
CA ILE A 101 4.78 -0.62 -7.85
C ILE A 101 5.03 0.86 -8.07
N PHE A 102 6.28 1.26 -8.29
CA PHE A 102 6.62 2.66 -8.52
C PHE A 102 5.95 3.20 -9.79
N LYS A 103 6.00 2.46 -10.90
CA LYS A 103 5.31 2.84 -12.15
C LYS A 103 3.81 3.01 -11.97
N ARG A 104 3.17 2.18 -11.18
CA ARG A 104 1.72 2.25 -10.98
C ARG A 104 1.29 3.38 -10.06
N PHE A 105 1.98 3.58 -8.94
CA PHE A 105 1.52 4.48 -7.88
C PHE A 105 2.25 5.82 -7.86
N MET A 106 3.50 5.89 -8.33
CA MET A 106 4.32 7.09 -8.20
C MET A 106 4.71 7.74 -9.54
N TYR A 107 4.58 7.04 -10.68
CA TYR A 107 4.79 7.67 -11.97
C TYR A 107 3.63 8.63 -12.29
N SER A 108 3.94 9.83 -12.83
CA SER A 108 2.94 10.89 -13.08
C SER A 108 1.73 10.43 -13.90
N THR A 109 1.92 9.46 -14.82
CA THR A 109 0.89 8.83 -15.64
C THR A 109 0.57 7.39 -15.23
N GLY A 110 1.02 6.98 -14.04
CA GLY A 110 0.79 5.63 -13.52
C GLY A 110 -0.70 5.31 -13.37
N ASP A 111 -1.08 4.09 -13.73
CA ASP A 111 -2.50 3.69 -13.76
C ASP A 111 -3.19 3.83 -12.40
N GLN A 112 -2.52 3.49 -11.31
CA GLN A 112 -3.09 3.64 -9.97
C GLN A 112 -3.01 5.10 -9.48
N ASN A 113 -1.93 5.81 -9.80
CA ASN A 113 -1.83 7.24 -9.49
C ASN A 113 -3.03 8.01 -10.10
N VAL A 114 -3.34 7.74 -11.37
CA VAL A 114 -4.46 8.39 -12.07
C VAL A 114 -5.82 7.87 -11.58
N ASN A 115 -5.99 6.55 -11.47
CA ASN A 115 -7.28 5.94 -11.11
C ASN A 115 -7.66 6.13 -9.64
N TYR A 116 -6.70 6.42 -8.77
CA TYR A 116 -6.95 6.69 -7.35
C TYR A 116 -6.72 8.16 -7.00
N SER A 117 -6.49 9.02 -7.99
CA SER A 117 -6.29 10.46 -7.79
C SER A 117 -5.23 10.79 -6.72
N LEU A 118 -4.13 10.00 -6.68
CA LEU A 118 -3.09 10.16 -5.65
C LEU A 118 -2.32 11.48 -5.80
N GLY A 119 -2.38 12.12 -6.96
CA GLY A 119 -1.84 13.45 -7.18
C GLY A 119 -0.32 13.50 -7.34
N VAL A 120 0.37 12.37 -7.46
CA VAL A 120 1.83 12.35 -7.67
C VAL A 120 2.15 12.88 -9.06
N LYS A 121 2.86 14.03 -9.10
CA LYS A 121 3.30 14.68 -10.34
C LYS A 121 4.69 15.28 -10.10
N SER A 122 5.73 14.54 -10.44
CA SER A 122 7.11 14.97 -10.25
C SER A 122 7.99 14.41 -11.35
N ALA A 123 8.62 15.30 -12.12
CA ALA A 123 9.60 14.92 -13.14
C ALA A 123 10.84 14.23 -12.53
N GLU A 124 11.18 14.55 -11.28
CA GLU A 124 12.25 13.89 -10.54
C GLU A 124 11.89 12.41 -10.26
N ILE A 125 10.69 12.17 -9.74
CA ILE A 125 10.21 10.80 -9.46
C ILE A 125 10.12 10.00 -10.77
N ASP A 126 9.55 10.58 -11.83
CA ASP A 126 9.45 9.94 -13.14
C ASP A 126 10.85 9.57 -13.67
N GLY A 127 11.81 10.48 -13.58
CA GLY A 127 13.19 10.24 -13.99
C GLY A 127 13.90 9.15 -13.19
N LEU A 128 13.68 9.08 -11.87
CA LEU A 128 14.22 8.02 -11.03
C LEU A 128 13.60 6.65 -11.35
N ILE A 129 12.30 6.62 -11.66
CA ILE A 129 11.61 5.39 -12.06
C ILE A 129 12.16 4.90 -13.41
N ASP A 130 12.33 5.80 -14.39
CA ASP A 130 12.91 5.46 -15.68
C ASP A 130 14.36 4.99 -15.55
N GLN A 131 15.14 5.63 -14.67
CA GLN A 131 16.50 5.18 -14.35
C GLN A 131 16.52 3.78 -13.73
N ALA A 132 15.68 3.52 -12.73
CA ALA A 132 15.60 2.22 -12.06
C ALA A 132 15.15 1.10 -13.01
N ASP A 133 14.29 1.43 -13.98
CA ASP A 133 13.80 0.48 -14.99
C ASP A 133 14.88 0.13 -16.03
N ALA A 134 15.63 1.12 -16.50
CA ALA A 134 16.61 0.96 -17.57
C ALA A 134 18.01 0.54 -17.09
N GLU A 135 18.37 0.77 -15.82
CA GLU A 135 19.73 0.56 -15.31
C GLU A 135 20.05 -0.95 -15.20
N ILE A 136 21.16 -1.34 -15.80
CA ILE A 136 21.67 -2.74 -15.81
C ILE A 136 22.64 -2.98 -14.65
N ASP A 137 23.40 -1.95 -14.25
CA ASP A 137 24.30 -2.03 -13.10
C ASP A 137 23.48 -2.13 -11.81
N LEU A 138 23.61 -3.26 -11.12
CA LEU A 138 22.79 -3.53 -9.93
C LEU A 138 23.04 -2.56 -8.77
N VAL A 139 24.23 -1.98 -8.67
CA VAL A 139 24.55 -1.01 -7.60
C VAL A 139 23.84 0.30 -7.88
N LYS A 140 23.95 0.83 -9.09
CA LYS A 140 23.26 2.05 -9.51
C LYS A 140 21.75 1.90 -9.50
N ARG A 141 21.28 0.71 -9.88
CA ARG A 141 19.86 0.37 -9.82
C ARG A 141 19.36 0.39 -8.38
N GLN A 142 20.10 -0.20 -7.44
CA GLN A 142 19.79 -0.14 -6.00
C GLN A 142 19.72 1.31 -5.50
N GLU A 143 20.69 2.16 -5.89
CA GLU A 143 20.70 3.58 -5.50
C GLU A 143 19.43 4.32 -5.96
N ALA A 144 18.94 4.04 -7.18
CA ALA A 144 17.70 4.63 -7.66
C ALA A 144 16.49 4.14 -6.87
N TYR A 145 16.42 2.83 -6.56
CA TYR A 145 15.37 2.27 -5.71
C TYR A 145 15.40 2.81 -4.28
N ASP A 146 16.58 3.01 -3.71
CA ASP A 146 16.73 3.58 -2.38
C ASP A 146 16.11 4.97 -2.30
N LYS A 147 16.41 5.83 -3.29
CA LYS A 147 15.82 7.17 -3.38
C LYS A 147 14.29 7.15 -3.57
N LEU A 148 13.80 6.26 -4.45
CA LEU A 148 12.36 6.10 -4.65
C LEU A 148 11.65 5.67 -3.38
N GLN A 149 12.24 4.77 -2.60
CA GLN A 149 11.70 4.33 -1.32
C GLN A 149 11.73 5.46 -0.27
N GLU A 150 12.83 6.24 -0.20
CA GLU A 150 12.92 7.43 0.65
C GLU A 150 11.79 8.42 0.34
N ILE A 151 11.64 8.81 -0.92
CA ILE A 151 10.57 9.71 -1.35
C ILE A 151 9.18 9.13 -1.02
N SER A 152 9.00 7.81 -1.19
CA SER A 152 7.72 7.16 -0.88
C SER A 152 7.38 7.17 0.62
N VAL A 153 8.39 7.15 1.49
CA VAL A 153 8.22 7.29 2.94
C VAL A 153 7.91 8.74 3.33
N GLU A 154 8.55 9.71 2.67
CA GLU A 154 8.34 11.14 2.96
C GLU A 154 6.98 11.64 2.46
N THR A 155 6.57 11.22 1.25
CA THR A 155 5.34 11.73 0.61
C THR A 155 4.11 10.88 0.86
N GLN A 156 4.29 9.62 1.22
CA GLN A 156 3.28 8.62 1.56
C GLN A 156 2.02 8.62 0.65
N PRO A 157 2.17 8.53 -0.68
CA PRO A 157 1.00 8.39 -1.55
C PRO A 157 0.26 7.07 -1.30
N VAL A 158 0.97 6.10 -0.77
CA VAL A 158 0.46 4.81 -0.27
C VAL A 158 1.12 4.54 1.08
N LEU A 159 0.32 4.40 2.13
CA LEU A 159 0.77 4.01 3.46
C LEU A 159 0.65 2.49 3.63
N PRO A 160 1.77 1.74 3.68
CA PRO A 160 1.73 0.31 3.96
C PRO A 160 1.32 0.05 5.42
N LEU A 161 0.28 -0.73 5.64
CA LEU A 161 -0.15 -1.11 6.99
C LEU A 161 0.52 -2.42 7.43
N TYR A 162 0.42 -3.47 6.60
CA TYR A 162 1.01 -4.79 6.85
C TYR A 162 1.08 -5.63 5.58
N ASN A 163 1.82 -6.73 5.66
CA ASN A 163 1.84 -7.76 4.63
C ASN A 163 0.97 -8.93 5.05
N GLU A 164 -0.03 -9.23 4.24
CA GLU A 164 -0.93 -10.36 4.48
C GLU A 164 -0.21 -11.70 4.27
N LYS A 165 -0.55 -12.67 5.11
CA LYS A 165 -0.13 -14.06 4.94
C LYS A 165 -1.28 -14.85 4.35
N THR A 166 -1.08 -15.49 3.22
CA THR A 166 -2.04 -16.41 2.65
C THR A 166 -2.06 -17.72 3.46
N LEU A 167 -3.19 -18.02 4.05
CA LEU A 167 -3.42 -19.28 4.76
C LEU A 167 -4.12 -20.26 3.83
N MET A 168 -3.53 -21.44 3.67
CA MET A 168 -4.08 -22.53 2.86
C MET A 168 -4.53 -23.65 3.75
N VAL A 169 -5.79 -24.05 3.59
CA VAL A 169 -6.38 -25.20 4.29
C VAL A 169 -6.71 -26.27 3.26
N TYR A 170 -6.21 -27.48 3.48
CA TYR A 170 -6.46 -28.59 2.58
C TYR A 170 -6.69 -29.90 3.35
N ASN A 171 -7.27 -30.88 2.67
CA ASN A 171 -7.55 -32.19 3.29
C ASN A 171 -6.22 -32.85 3.65
N LYS A 172 -6.12 -33.38 4.89
CA LYS A 172 -4.93 -34.08 5.40
C LYS A 172 -4.47 -35.29 4.58
N LYS A 173 -5.38 -35.86 3.74
CA LYS A 173 -5.06 -36.94 2.81
C LYS A 173 -4.44 -36.44 1.50
N LEU A 174 -4.35 -35.14 1.28
CA LEU A 174 -3.67 -34.57 0.12
C LEU A 174 -2.17 -34.60 0.38
N ALA A 175 -1.41 -35.20 -0.53
CA ALA A 175 0.04 -35.27 -0.48
C ALA A 175 0.67 -34.45 -1.63
N GLY A 176 1.91 -34.00 -1.44
CA GLY A 176 2.68 -33.28 -2.46
C GLY A 176 2.20 -31.85 -2.72
N TYR A 177 1.32 -31.30 -1.87
CA TYR A 177 0.94 -29.91 -1.96
C TYR A 177 2.04 -29.01 -1.36
N GLU A 178 2.52 -28.06 -2.13
CA GLU A 178 3.45 -27.00 -1.69
C GLU A 178 2.80 -25.63 -1.93
N ALA A 179 2.79 -24.80 -0.90
CA ALA A 179 2.29 -23.44 -1.04
C ALA A 179 3.17 -22.65 -2.00
N GLN A 180 2.57 -22.04 -3.01
CA GLN A 180 3.24 -21.17 -3.97
C GLN A 180 2.84 -19.73 -3.68
N ILE A 181 3.76 -18.79 -3.91
CA ILE A 181 3.45 -17.35 -3.81
C ILE A 181 2.45 -16.96 -4.90
N TYR A 182 2.60 -17.54 -6.08
CA TYR A 182 1.72 -17.31 -7.22
C TYR A 182 1.29 -18.63 -7.86
N GLY A 183 0.00 -18.73 -8.10
CA GLY A 183 -0.56 -19.88 -8.78
C GLY A 183 -0.72 -21.11 -7.88
N LEU A 184 -1.03 -22.22 -8.51
CA LEU A 184 -1.24 -23.49 -7.88
C LEU A 184 -0.57 -24.58 -8.71
N ASP A 185 0.53 -25.15 -8.22
CA ASP A 185 1.16 -26.30 -8.86
C ASP A 185 0.52 -27.60 -8.36
N LEU A 186 -0.28 -28.21 -9.21
CA LEU A 186 -0.95 -29.48 -8.95
C LEU A 186 -0.20 -30.68 -9.52
N THR A 187 0.95 -30.51 -10.16
CA THR A 187 1.67 -31.60 -10.84
C THR A 187 2.16 -32.68 -9.93
N LYS A 188 2.40 -32.34 -8.64
CA LYS A 188 2.87 -33.28 -7.59
C LYS A 188 1.78 -33.65 -6.59
N VAL A 189 0.57 -33.11 -6.75
CA VAL A 189 -0.51 -33.29 -5.77
C VAL A 189 -1.26 -34.58 -6.06
N GLY A 190 -1.45 -35.39 -5.03
CA GLY A 190 -2.19 -36.62 -5.10
C GLY A 190 -2.79 -37.00 -3.74
N TRP A 191 -3.55 -38.07 -3.71
CA TRP A 191 -4.07 -38.59 -2.45
C TRP A 191 -3.02 -39.49 -1.78
N ALA A 192 -2.77 -39.26 -0.50
CA ALA A 192 -1.94 -40.14 0.30
C ALA A 192 -2.60 -41.54 0.37
N GLN A 193 -1.82 -42.57 0.17
CA GLN A 193 -2.27 -43.97 0.30
C GLN A 193 -2.49 -44.37 1.75
#